data_554f3b77051a45d347c824f4eec4efda
#
_entry.id   554f3b77051a45d347c824f4eec4efda
#
_cell.length_a   1.000
_cell.length_b   1.000
_cell.length_c   1.000
_cell.angle_alpha   90.00
_cell.angle_beta   90.00
_cell.angle_gamma   90.00
#
_symmetry.space_group_name_H-M   'P 1'
#
loop_
_entity.id
_entity.type
_entity.pdbx_description
1 polymer ?
#
loop_
_entity_poly.entity_id
_entity_poly.type
_entity_poly.pdbx_seq_one_letter_code
_entity_poly.pdbx_strand_id
1 'polypeptide(L)'
;YLTVFNNSPALKQCSPASVIGCLLKSAQLGLEPDGGKLYLIPRGGDCTLQIGYQGYIELARRSGQIAAIEANIVYESDDFSIAYHLDSKFEHRPNLRRAADDKVLGVYCYAKLTSGERLFTWMSHADVEHVRRTSSGNSSTWTKHWGEMAKKTVLKRAAKMLPSSIEMATALEAEAEHEGY
;
A
#
# COMPACT_ATOMS: atom_id res chain seq x y z
N TYR A 1 20.93 1.66 3.42
CA TYR A 1 20.90 2.41 2.14
C TYR A 1 21.99 1.96 1.18
N LEU A 2 23.28 1.98 1.57
CA LEU A 2 24.41 1.58 0.71
C LEU A 2 24.29 0.12 0.22
N THR A 3 23.77 -0.76 1.05
CA THR A 3 23.58 -2.18 0.71
C THR A 3 22.62 -2.35 -0.47
N VAL A 4 21.46 -1.67 -0.44
CA VAL A 4 20.47 -1.74 -1.52
C VAL A 4 21.01 -1.17 -2.82
N PHE A 5 21.69 -0.03 -2.74
CA PHE A 5 22.33 0.60 -3.90
C PHE A 5 23.43 -0.28 -4.50
N ASN A 6 24.29 -0.87 -3.65
CA ASN A 6 25.39 -1.72 -4.12
C ASN A 6 24.89 -3.02 -4.76
N ASN A 7 23.76 -3.56 -4.30
CA ASN A 7 23.18 -4.80 -4.80
C ASN A 7 22.30 -4.62 -6.04
N SER A 8 22.03 -3.38 -6.48
CA SER A 8 21.19 -3.10 -7.64
C SER A 8 21.98 -2.42 -8.76
N PRO A 9 22.45 -3.16 -9.78
CA PRO A 9 23.14 -2.56 -10.93
C PRO A 9 22.28 -1.51 -11.66
N ALA A 10 20.97 -1.68 -11.67
CA ALA A 10 20.04 -0.76 -12.32
C ALA A 10 19.94 0.59 -11.60
N LEU A 11 20.06 0.61 -10.26
CA LEU A 11 20.10 1.87 -9.50
C LEU A 11 21.40 2.66 -9.75
N LYS A 12 22.51 1.97 -10.05
CA LYS A 12 23.77 2.60 -10.39
C LYS A 12 23.76 3.35 -11.72
N GLN A 13 22.77 3.04 -12.57
CA GLN A 13 22.57 3.70 -13.87
C GLN A 13 21.62 4.90 -13.77
N CYS A 14 20.97 5.09 -12.62
CA CYS A 14 20.11 6.24 -12.39
C CYS A 14 20.92 7.53 -12.17
N SER A 15 20.32 8.67 -12.47
CA SER A 15 20.93 9.95 -12.19
C SER A 15 21.24 10.09 -10.69
N PRO A 16 22.45 10.55 -10.30
CA PRO A 16 22.80 10.68 -8.89
C PRO A 16 21.85 11.59 -8.12
N ALA A 17 21.33 12.63 -8.76
CA ALA A 17 20.39 13.56 -8.15
C ALA A 17 19.08 12.87 -7.77
N SER A 18 18.52 11.99 -8.64
CA SER A 18 17.30 11.25 -8.36
C SER A 18 17.50 10.24 -7.21
N VAL A 19 18.65 9.59 -7.16
CA VAL A 19 18.98 8.65 -6.07
C VAL A 19 19.06 9.39 -4.74
N ILE A 20 19.78 10.51 -4.69
CA ILE A 20 19.89 11.34 -3.48
C ILE A 20 18.51 11.86 -3.05
N GLY A 21 17.69 12.33 -4.01
CA GLY A 21 16.32 12.76 -3.74
C GLY A 21 15.46 11.66 -3.10
N CYS A 22 15.53 10.44 -3.62
CA CYS A 22 14.85 9.27 -3.03
C CYS A 22 15.36 8.94 -1.63
N LEU A 23 16.67 9.02 -1.39
CA LEU A 23 17.24 8.76 -0.07
C LEU A 23 16.83 9.82 0.96
N LEU A 24 16.77 11.09 0.57
CA LEU A 24 16.30 12.18 1.42
C LEU A 24 14.81 12.00 1.77
N LYS A 25 13.97 11.69 0.78
CA LYS A 25 12.55 11.39 1.02
C LYS A 25 12.38 10.18 1.94
N SER A 26 13.16 9.11 1.73
CA SER A 26 13.17 7.93 2.60
C SER A 26 13.52 8.29 4.05
N ALA A 27 14.54 9.14 4.25
CA ALA A 27 14.93 9.62 5.57
C ALA A 27 13.83 10.49 6.23
N GLN A 28 13.18 11.37 5.47
CA GLN A 28 12.05 12.19 5.95
C GLN A 28 10.87 11.33 6.40
N LEU A 29 10.57 10.28 5.65
CA LEU A 29 9.52 9.31 6.00
C LEU A 29 9.95 8.37 7.13
N GLY A 30 11.24 8.31 7.44
CA GLY A 30 11.81 7.35 8.39
C GLY A 30 11.56 5.90 7.98
N LEU A 31 11.44 5.64 6.68
CA LEU A 31 11.27 4.30 6.12
C LEU A 31 12.55 3.88 5.40
N GLU A 32 13.05 2.69 5.73
CA GLU A 32 14.21 2.13 5.05
C GLU A 32 13.80 1.40 3.77
N PRO A 33 14.62 1.48 2.69
CA PRO A 33 14.39 0.71 1.47
C PRO A 33 14.83 -0.74 1.68
N ASP A 34 14.05 -1.48 2.47
CA ASP A 34 14.29 -2.89 2.85
C ASP A 34 13.66 -3.90 1.90
N GLY A 35 12.93 -3.43 0.88
CA GLY A 35 12.20 -4.28 -0.07
C GLY A 35 10.84 -4.76 0.44
N GLY A 36 10.34 -4.20 1.55
CA GLY A 36 8.99 -4.47 2.08
C GLY A 36 8.22 -3.19 2.35
N LYS A 37 8.86 -2.24 3.04
CA LYS A 37 8.25 -0.97 3.43
C LYS A 37 8.42 0.11 2.37
N LEU A 38 9.58 0.14 1.73
CA LEU A 38 9.93 1.12 0.73
C LEU A 38 10.82 0.50 -0.35
N TYR A 39 10.60 0.89 -1.58
CA TYR A 39 11.35 0.44 -2.75
C TYR A 39 11.97 1.61 -3.49
N LEU A 40 13.20 1.42 -3.95
CA LEU A 40 13.88 2.28 -4.90
C LEU A 40 13.77 1.62 -6.28
N ILE A 41 13.06 2.26 -7.20
CA ILE A 41 12.74 1.67 -8.51
C ILE A 41 13.38 2.52 -9.60
N PRO A 42 14.28 1.94 -10.42
CA PRO A 42 14.82 2.63 -11.59
C PRO A 42 13.74 2.74 -12.67
N ARG A 43 13.50 3.96 -13.18
CA ARG A 43 12.58 4.26 -14.26
C ARG A 43 13.16 5.33 -15.18
N GLY A 44 13.34 5.00 -16.48
CA GLY A 44 13.77 5.97 -17.49
C GLY A 44 15.09 6.69 -17.21
N GLY A 45 16.01 6.08 -16.45
CA GLY A 45 17.28 6.70 -16.04
C GLY A 45 17.23 7.42 -14.70
N ASP A 46 16.07 7.53 -14.08
CA ASP A 46 15.90 8.10 -12.74
C ASP A 46 15.49 7.06 -11.71
N CYS A 47 15.83 7.32 -10.45
CA CYS A 47 15.35 6.57 -9.30
C CYS A 47 14.00 7.13 -8.84
N THR A 48 13.01 6.27 -8.68
CA THR A 48 11.70 6.62 -8.09
C THR A 48 11.52 5.89 -6.77
N LEU A 49 10.94 6.58 -5.78
CA LEU A 49 10.59 5.99 -4.50
C LEU A 49 9.16 5.46 -4.57
N GLN A 50 8.95 4.24 -4.11
CA GLN A 50 7.62 3.63 -3.99
C GLN A 50 7.43 3.03 -2.61
N ILE A 51 6.37 3.45 -1.92
CA ILE A 51 6.04 2.92 -0.59
C ILE A 51 5.25 1.62 -0.77
N GLY A 52 5.67 0.57 -0.06
CA GLY A 52 4.95 -0.70 0.02
C GLY A 52 3.79 -0.63 1.01
N TYR A 53 2.89 -1.61 0.97
CA TYR A 53 1.75 -1.64 1.89
C TYR A 53 2.18 -1.71 3.37
N GLN A 54 3.29 -2.38 3.67
CA GLN A 54 3.86 -2.42 5.03
C GLN A 54 4.38 -1.06 5.49
N GLY A 55 4.92 -0.25 4.57
CA GLY A 55 5.31 1.13 4.85
C GLY A 55 4.11 1.99 5.23
N TYR A 56 2.99 1.87 4.53
CA TYR A 56 1.74 2.56 4.90
C TYR A 56 1.22 2.14 6.26
N ILE A 57 1.28 0.85 6.60
CA ILE A 57 0.90 0.35 7.94
C ILE A 57 1.80 0.95 9.02
N GLU A 58 3.10 1.03 8.79
CA GLU A 58 4.04 1.61 9.74
C GLU A 58 3.78 3.11 9.95
N LEU A 59 3.63 3.87 8.87
CA LEU A 59 3.32 5.30 8.94
C LEU A 59 1.99 5.57 9.66
N ALA A 60 0.95 4.76 9.38
CA ALA A 60 -0.33 4.87 10.06
C ALA A 60 -0.19 4.67 11.59
N ARG A 61 0.58 3.68 12.01
CA ARG A 61 0.81 3.39 13.45
C ARG A 61 1.57 4.49 14.17
N ARG A 62 2.41 5.25 13.48
CA ARG A 62 3.19 6.36 14.09
C ARG A 62 2.32 7.50 14.61
N SER A 63 1.08 7.63 14.14
CA SER A 63 0.13 8.60 14.70
C SER A 63 -0.18 8.34 16.19
N GLY A 64 0.11 7.13 16.69
CA GLY A 64 -0.25 6.69 18.05
C GLY A 64 -1.76 6.48 18.26
N GLN A 65 -2.59 6.80 17.26
CA GLN A 65 -4.05 6.70 17.35
C GLN A 65 -4.60 5.40 16.76
N ILE A 66 -3.74 4.58 16.16
CA ILE A 66 -4.14 3.32 15.52
C ILE A 66 -3.69 2.14 16.38
N ALA A 67 -4.64 1.45 16.99
CA ALA A 67 -4.40 0.26 17.80
C ALA A 67 -4.16 -0.98 16.93
N ALA A 68 -4.86 -1.10 15.81
CA ALA A 68 -4.67 -2.18 14.84
C ALA A 68 -5.01 -1.69 13.43
N ILE A 69 -4.26 -2.16 12.43
CA ILE A 69 -4.54 -1.93 11.01
C ILE A 69 -4.08 -3.15 10.22
N GLU A 70 -4.92 -3.59 9.30
CA GLU A 70 -4.65 -4.72 8.41
C GLU A 70 -5.31 -4.52 7.06
N ALA A 71 -4.76 -5.16 6.03
CA ALA A 71 -5.35 -5.24 4.71
C ALA A 71 -5.31 -6.67 4.21
N ASN A 72 -6.45 -7.19 3.76
CA ASN A 72 -6.59 -8.57 3.33
C ASN A 72 -7.37 -8.66 2.02
N ILE A 73 -7.03 -9.69 1.23
CA ILE A 73 -7.74 -10.06 0.02
C ILE A 73 -8.87 -11.00 0.41
N VAL A 74 -10.03 -10.80 -0.20
CA VAL A 74 -11.20 -11.67 -0.07
C VAL A 74 -11.39 -12.42 -1.37
N TYR A 75 -11.66 -13.70 -1.28
CA TYR A 75 -11.89 -14.58 -2.41
C TYR A 75 -13.37 -15.01 -2.47
N GLU A 76 -13.83 -15.47 -3.63
CA GLU A 76 -15.23 -15.88 -3.81
C GLU A 76 -15.63 -17.04 -2.89
N SER A 77 -14.69 -17.92 -2.52
CA SER A 77 -14.96 -19.03 -1.61
C SER A 77 -14.91 -18.67 -0.12
N ASP A 78 -14.53 -17.45 0.24
CA ASP A 78 -14.52 -16.98 1.63
C ASP A 78 -15.94 -16.66 2.10
N ASP A 79 -16.21 -16.87 3.40
CA ASP A 79 -17.42 -16.34 4.04
C ASP A 79 -17.18 -14.86 4.40
N PHE A 80 -17.77 -13.97 3.64
CA PHE A 80 -17.53 -12.53 3.73
C PHE A 80 -18.83 -11.75 3.71
N SER A 81 -19.03 -10.90 4.72
CA SER A 81 -20.17 -10.02 4.80
C SER A 81 -19.81 -8.63 5.29
N ILE A 82 -20.43 -7.61 4.68
CA ILE A 82 -20.32 -6.21 5.06
C ILE A 82 -21.70 -5.63 5.20
N ALA A 83 -21.94 -4.92 6.30
CA ALA A 83 -23.11 -4.06 6.45
C ALA A 83 -22.63 -2.66 6.88
N TYR A 84 -22.91 -1.67 6.03
CA TYR A 84 -22.71 -0.27 6.38
C TYR A 84 -23.99 0.21 7.05
N HIS A 85 -23.90 0.81 8.21
CA HIS A 85 -24.95 1.55 8.92
C HIS A 85 -24.44 1.93 10.32
N LEU A 86 -25.32 2.46 11.18
CA LEU A 86 -25.01 2.77 12.59
C LEU A 86 -24.45 1.55 13.35
N ASP A 87 -24.91 0.33 12.98
CA ASP A 87 -24.42 -0.94 13.51
C ASP A 87 -23.55 -1.66 12.47
N SER A 88 -22.53 -0.98 11.96
CA SER A 88 -21.62 -1.56 10.96
C SER A 88 -21.11 -2.93 11.39
N LYS A 89 -21.44 -3.96 10.62
CA LYS A 89 -20.94 -5.32 10.83
C LYS A 89 -19.96 -5.68 9.73
N PHE A 90 -18.87 -6.28 10.13
CA PHE A 90 -17.84 -6.78 9.25
C PHE A 90 -17.43 -8.17 9.73
N GLU A 91 -17.48 -9.12 8.85
CA GLU A 91 -17.03 -10.49 9.11
C GLU A 91 -16.31 -11.04 7.89
N HIS A 92 -15.13 -11.63 8.13
CA HIS A 92 -14.37 -12.33 7.13
C HIS A 92 -13.84 -13.63 7.72
N ARG A 93 -14.26 -14.76 7.15
CA ARG A 93 -13.79 -16.10 7.48
C ARG A 93 -13.14 -16.70 6.23
N PRO A 94 -11.80 -16.70 6.16
CA PRO A 94 -11.10 -17.24 5.00
C PRO A 94 -11.34 -18.74 4.83
N ASN A 95 -11.56 -19.17 3.60
CA ASN A 95 -11.58 -20.60 3.27
C ASN A 95 -10.14 -21.14 3.26
N LEU A 96 -9.75 -21.85 4.32
CA LEU A 96 -8.42 -22.43 4.47
C LEU A 96 -8.12 -23.56 3.46
N ARG A 97 -9.14 -24.05 2.74
CA ARG A 97 -9.00 -25.08 1.69
C ARG A 97 -9.24 -24.51 0.30
N ARG A 98 -9.03 -23.21 0.14
CA ARG A 98 -9.22 -22.50 -1.12
C ARG A 98 -8.42 -23.13 -2.26
N ALA A 99 -9.03 -23.25 -3.43
CA ALA A 99 -8.37 -23.64 -4.67
C ALA A 99 -7.38 -22.56 -5.14
N ALA A 100 -6.34 -22.97 -5.87
CA ALA A 100 -5.31 -22.04 -6.35
C ALA A 100 -5.84 -21.03 -7.40
N ASP A 101 -6.90 -21.40 -8.11
CA ASP A 101 -7.57 -20.63 -9.16
C ASP A 101 -8.83 -19.88 -8.66
N ASP A 102 -9.05 -19.85 -7.35
CA ASP A 102 -10.18 -19.14 -6.75
C ASP A 102 -10.10 -17.64 -7.05
N LYS A 103 -11.23 -17.07 -7.44
CA LYS A 103 -11.30 -15.69 -7.89
C LYS A 103 -11.29 -14.71 -6.74
N VAL A 104 -10.65 -13.58 -6.97
CA VAL A 104 -10.65 -12.48 -6.01
C VAL A 104 -11.97 -11.73 -6.09
N LEU A 105 -12.67 -11.64 -4.97
CA LEU A 105 -13.87 -10.81 -4.80
C LEU A 105 -13.48 -9.32 -4.63
N GLY A 106 -12.43 -9.06 -3.84
CA GLY A 106 -11.91 -7.72 -3.59
C GLY A 106 -10.87 -7.67 -2.48
N VAL A 107 -10.67 -6.50 -1.94
CA VAL A 107 -9.69 -6.22 -0.89
C VAL A 107 -10.26 -5.23 0.13
N TYR A 108 -9.93 -5.40 1.39
CA TYR A 108 -10.33 -4.46 2.42
C TYR A 108 -9.14 -3.98 3.26
N CYS A 109 -9.33 -2.81 3.87
CA CYS A 109 -8.55 -2.33 5.00
C CYS A 109 -9.46 -2.18 6.21
N TYR A 110 -9.05 -2.77 7.32
CA TYR A 110 -9.68 -2.60 8.61
C TYR A 110 -8.71 -1.88 9.55
N ALA A 111 -9.19 -0.89 10.26
CA ALA A 111 -8.42 -0.21 11.30
C ALA A 111 -9.26 -0.03 12.57
N LYS A 112 -8.62 -0.26 13.71
CA LYS A 112 -9.16 0.03 15.04
C LYS A 112 -8.35 1.15 15.66
N LEU A 113 -9.04 2.22 16.05
CA LEU A 113 -8.42 3.34 16.73
C LEU A 113 -8.24 3.06 18.21
N THR A 114 -7.33 3.79 18.85
CA THR A 114 -7.14 3.74 20.32
C THR A 114 -8.36 4.27 21.07
N SER A 115 -9.20 5.10 20.42
CA SER A 115 -10.51 5.53 20.93
C SER A 115 -11.54 4.39 21.01
N GLY A 116 -11.26 3.24 20.36
CA GLY A 116 -12.20 2.13 20.20
C GLY A 116 -13.01 2.17 18.91
N GLU A 117 -12.96 3.26 18.17
CA GLU A 117 -13.61 3.42 16.88
C GLU A 117 -13.03 2.43 15.84
N ARG A 118 -13.87 1.95 14.94
CA ARG A 118 -13.51 1.01 13.89
C ARG A 118 -13.78 1.63 12.54
N LEU A 119 -12.78 1.57 11.67
CA LEU A 119 -12.86 2.05 10.30
C LEU A 119 -12.68 0.87 9.34
N PHE A 120 -13.47 0.87 8.30
CA PHE A 120 -13.48 -0.17 7.30
C PHE A 120 -13.54 0.44 5.91
N THR A 121 -12.69 -0.02 5.03
CA THR A 121 -12.65 0.41 3.63
C THR A 121 -12.64 -0.82 2.75
N TRP A 122 -13.57 -0.91 1.82
CA TRP A 122 -13.69 -1.99 0.84
C TRP A 122 -13.44 -1.48 -0.58
N MET A 123 -12.79 -2.31 -1.36
CA MET A 123 -12.67 -2.16 -2.81
C MET A 123 -12.95 -3.50 -3.48
N SER A 124 -13.89 -3.51 -4.42
CA SER A 124 -14.14 -4.69 -5.25
C SER A 124 -12.92 -4.97 -6.15
N HIS A 125 -12.83 -6.19 -6.69
CA HIS A 125 -11.83 -6.51 -7.69
C HIS A 125 -11.89 -5.52 -8.88
N ALA A 126 -13.09 -5.12 -9.32
CA ALA A 126 -13.27 -4.16 -10.40
C ALA A 126 -12.72 -2.77 -10.05
N ASP A 127 -12.87 -2.29 -8.80
CA ASP A 127 -12.30 -1.02 -8.34
C ASP A 127 -10.76 -1.07 -8.37
N VAL A 128 -10.17 -2.16 -7.90
CA VAL A 128 -8.72 -2.36 -7.92
C VAL A 128 -8.19 -2.39 -9.36
N GLU A 129 -8.87 -3.11 -10.25
CA GLU A 129 -8.51 -3.17 -11.68
C GLU A 129 -8.67 -1.82 -12.38
N HIS A 130 -9.64 -0.99 -11.97
CA HIS A 130 -9.76 0.37 -12.46
C HIS A 130 -8.52 1.19 -12.07
N VAL A 131 -8.12 1.16 -10.80
CA VAL A 131 -6.90 1.85 -10.32
C VAL A 131 -5.66 1.33 -11.06
N ARG A 132 -5.53 0.01 -11.24
CA ARG A 132 -4.42 -0.58 -11.99
C ARG A 132 -4.32 -0.02 -13.41
N ARG A 133 -5.45 0.12 -14.11
CA ARG A 133 -5.49 0.60 -15.51
C ARG A 133 -5.22 2.10 -15.64
N THR A 134 -5.60 2.88 -14.64
CA THR A 134 -5.42 4.34 -14.63
C THR A 134 -4.08 4.78 -14.05
N SER A 135 -3.40 3.91 -13.28
CA SER A 135 -2.08 4.24 -12.75
C SER A 135 -1.02 4.17 -13.85
N SER A 136 -0.17 5.19 -13.94
CA SER A 136 1.02 5.21 -14.79
C SER A 136 2.10 4.19 -14.38
N GLY A 137 1.81 3.42 -13.32
CA GLY A 137 2.69 2.47 -12.70
C GLY A 137 2.98 1.24 -13.56
N ASN A 138 4.16 0.70 -13.36
CA ASN A 138 4.71 -0.44 -14.06
C ASN A 138 3.75 -1.65 -14.06
N SER A 139 3.24 -1.99 -15.24
CA SER A 139 2.36 -3.14 -15.44
C SER A 139 2.98 -4.47 -14.96
N SER A 140 4.31 -4.58 -14.97
CA SER A 140 5.03 -5.77 -14.52
C SER A 140 4.92 -5.98 -12.99
N THR A 141 4.90 -4.92 -12.19
CA THR A 141 4.70 -5.03 -10.74
C THR A 141 3.30 -5.52 -10.42
N TRP A 142 2.28 -4.97 -11.07
CA TRP A 142 0.91 -5.42 -10.94
C TRP A 142 0.73 -6.87 -11.36
N THR A 143 1.38 -7.31 -12.44
CA THR A 143 1.28 -8.69 -12.92
C THR A 143 1.92 -9.69 -11.96
N LYS A 144 3.09 -9.34 -11.40
CA LYS A 144 3.85 -10.25 -10.52
C LYS A 144 3.37 -10.21 -9.06
N HIS A 145 2.86 -9.08 -8.60
CA HIS A 145 2.58 -8.81 -7.18
C HIS A 145 1.20 -8.18 -6.99
N TRP A 146 0.19 -8.69 -7.72
CA TRP A 146 -1.16 -8.13 -7.70
C TRP A 146 -1.71 -7.96 -6.28
N GLY A 147 -1.57 -8.98 -5.44
CA GLY A 147 -2.07 -8.95 -4.07
C GLY A 147 -1.48 -7.84 -3.21
N GLU A 148 -0.17 -7.62 -3.31
CA GLU A 148 0.52 -6.56 -2.57
C GLU A 148 0.11 -5.16 -3.07
N MET A 149 -0.07 -5.02 -4.39
CA MET A 149 -0.55 -3.78 -4.99
C MET A 149 -2.02 -3.50 -4.64
N ALA A 150 -2.87 -4.52 -4.58
CA ALA A 150 -4.26 -4.39 -4.14
C ALA A 150 -4.35 -3.95 -2.67
N LYS A 151 -3.57 -4.57 -1.78
CA LYS A 151 -3.47 -4.16 -0.36
C LYS A 151 -2.96 -2.73 -0.23
N LYS A 152 -1.93 -2.36 -0.99
CA LYS A 152 -1.43 -0.97 -1.02
C LYS A 152 -2.53 0.01 -1.44
N THR A 153 -3.29 -0.33 -2.47
CA THR A 153 -4.35 0.52 -3.04
C THR A 153 -5.45 0.79 -2.02
N VAL A 154 -5.94 -0.25 -1.33
CA VAL A 154 -6.99 -0.06 -0.30
C VAL A 154 -6.45 0.67 0.92
N LEU A 155 -5.20 0.47 1.31
CA LEU A 155 -4.56 1.22 2.40
C LEU A 155 -4.41 2.71 2.06
N LYS A 156 -4.00 3.06 0.85
CA LYS A 156 -3.99 4.47 0.38
C LYS A 156 -5.38 5.09 0.45
N ARG A 157 -6.42 4.36 0.06
CA ARG A 157 -7.80 4.83 0.15
C ARG A 157 -8.24 5.05 1.60
N ALA A 158 -7.94 4.07 2.48
CA ALA A 158 -8.24 4.14 3.91
C ALA A 158 -7.48 5.28 4.61
N ALA A 159 -6.23 5.52 4.23
CA ALA A 159 -5.38 6.56 4.83
C ALA A 159 -5.97 7.97 4.75
N LYS A 160 -6.83 8.25 3.76
CA LYS A 160 -7.54 9.53 3.65
C LYS A 160 -8.57 9.76 4.77
N MET A 161 -8.99 8.70 5.44
CA MET A 161 -9.99 8.72 6.52
C MET A 161 -9.38 8.41 7.90
N LEU A 162 -8.16 7.91 7.93
CA LEU A 162 -7.45 7.59 9.16
C LEU A 162 -6.82 8.84 9.78
N PRO A 163 -6.67 8.89 11.11
CA PRO A 163 -5.81 9.88 11.74
C PRO A 163 -4.41 9.78 11.13
N SER A 164 -3.98 10.84 10.44
CA SER A 164 -2.70 10.83 9.73
C SER A 164 -1.60 11.43 10.58
N SER A 165 -0.41 10.84 10.53
CA SER A 165 0.83 11.50 10.94
C SER A 165 1.28 12.45 9.81
N ILE A 166 2.18 13.40 10.14
CA ILE A 166 2.78 14.29 9.14
C ILE A 166 3.46 13.46 8.04
N GLU A 167 4.15 12.39 8.43
CA GLU A 167 4.85 11.50 7.51
C GLU A 167 3.88 10.76 6.57
N MET A 168 2.68 10.39 7.06
CA MET A 168 1.65 9.78 6.22
C MET A 168 1.13 10.76 5.17
N ALA A 169 0.88 12.02 5.55
CA ALA A 169 0.46 13.05 4.61
C ALA A 169 1.54 13.28 3.54
N THR A 170 2.79 13.42 3.95
CA THR A 170 3.96 13.56 3.05
C THR A 170 4.09 12.35 2.11
N ALA A 171 3.84 11.14 2.61
CA ALA A 171 3.89 9.92 1.82
C ALA A 171 2.82 9.89 0.72
N LEU A 172 1.60 10.29 1.05
CA LEU A 172 0.49 10.36 0.10
C LEU A 172 0.73 11.42 -0.98
N GLU A 173 1.25 12.60 -0.60
CA GLU A 173 1.64 13.67 -1.52
C GLU A 173 2.74 13.24 -2.48
N ALA A 174 3.82 12.64 -1.95
CA ALA A 174 4.96 12.20 -2.77
C ALA A 174 4.56 11.14 -3.82
N GLU A 175 3.60 10.27 -3.52
CA GLU A 175 3.10 9.30 -4.51
C GLU A 175 2.11 9.93 -5.51
N ALA A 176 1.33 10.93 -5.10
CA ALA A 176 0.43 11.63 -6.01
C ALA A 176 1.20 12.37 -7.12
N GLU A 177 2.34 12.99 -6.80
CA GLU A 177 3.24 13.63 -7.78
C GLU A 177 3.73 12.65 -8.87
N HIS A 178 3.90 11.37 -8.53
CA HIS A 178 4.38 10.34 -9.46
C HIS A 178 3.26 9.62 -10.22
N GLU A 179 2.02 9.68 -9.74
CA GLU A 179 0.86 9.03 -10.36
C GLU A 179 0.09 9.95 -11.33
N GLY A 180 0.44 11.24 -11.42
CA GLY A 180 -0.08 12.17 -12.44
C GLY A 180 -1.52 12.63 -12.18
N TYR A 181 -1.89 12.85 -10.90
CA TYR A 181 -3.12 13.54 -10.51
C TYR A 181 -2.89 15.03 -10.35
#